data_4c2ec29e7acbc69351e87000d6cd6f63
#
_entry.id   4c2ec29e7acbc69351e87000d6cd6f63
#
_cell.length_a   1.000
_cell.length_b   1.000
_cell.length_c   1.000
_cell.angle_alpha   90.00
_cell.angle_beta   90.00
_cell.angle_gamma   90.00
#
_symmetry.space_group_name_H-M   'P 1'
#
loop_
_entity.id
_entity.type
_entity.pdbx_description
1 polymer ?
#
loop_
_entity_poly.entity_id
_entity_poly.type
_entity_poly.pdbx_seq_one_letter_code
_entity_poly.pdbx_strand_id
1 'polypeptide(L)'
;IWAFAGRKGMMEVWPAIWVAGVSFATPQYLVANFIGPELVDIIAAIVSMACLVGFLRFWQPKKIWTSASLRGKDVSASEVKPAQPAVKHSRQALIAAWTPWVILSVFVFLWGMPAVKAWLNGIFAPAFPMEGLHQMVEKMPPVVPNPTKEGAVYTLNLLSATGTGILLSAILSAFVMKYSPVAIVRTFFKTLW
;
A
#
# COMPACT_ATOMS: atom_id res chain seq x y z
N ILE A 1 -4.86 11.90 -14.15
CA ILE A 1 -5.74 13.08 -14.27
C ILE A 1 -5.84 13.54 -15.72
N TRP A 2 -4.75 13.70 -16.44
CA TRP A 2 -4.78 14.11 -17.86
C TRP A 2 -5.67 13.19 -18.73
N ALA A 3 -5.56 11.88 -18.57
CA ALA A 3 -6.35 10.92 -19.34
C ALA A 3 -7.87 11.04 -19.13
N PHE A 4 -8.30 11.52 -17.96
CA PHE A 4 -9.73 11.64 -17.60
C PHE A 4 -10.29 13.06 -17.77
N ALA A 5 -9.52 14.09 -17.42
CA ALA A 5 -9.97 15.48 -17.36
C ALA A 5 -9.33 16.38 -18.42
N GLY A 6 -8.47 15.82 -19.27
CA GLY A 6 -7.71 16.57 -20.27
C GLY A 6 -6.72 17.55 -19.66
N ARG A 7 -6.03 18.33 -20.51
CA ARG A 7 -5.03 19.32 -20.08
C ARG A 7 -5.61 20.40 -19.18
N LYS A 8 -6.82 20.91 -19.47
CA LYS A 8 -7.45 21.98 -18.68
C LYS A 8 -7.74 21.53 -17.25
N GLY A 9 -8.37 20.36 -17.06
CA GLY A 9 -8.65 19.82 -15.74
C GLY A 9 -7.39 19.49 -14.93
N MET A 10 -6.33 19.03 -15.59
CA MET A 10 -5.04 18.80 -14.94
C MET A 10 -4.43 20.12 -14.43
N MET A 11 -4.45 21.18 -15.25
CA MET A 11 -3.86 22.47 -14.88
C MET A 11 -4.63 23.21 -13.76
N GLU A 12 -5.91 22.91 -13.58
CA GLU A 12 -6.69 23.49 -12.48
C GLU A 12 -6.35 22.87 -11.11
N VAL A 13 -5.91 21.62 -11.10
CA VAL A 13 -5.56 20.90 -9.85
C VAL A 13 -4.06 20.64 -9.70
N TRP A 14 -3.23 21.21 -10.60
CA TRP A 14 -1.79 20.95 -10.59
C TRP A 14 -1.08 21.31 -9.27
N PRO A 15 -1.48 22.35 -8.49
CA PRO A 15 -0.82 22.62 -7.21
C PRO A 15 -1.00 21.46 -6.22
N ALA A 16 -2.21 20.88 -6.18
CA ALA A 16 -2.47 19.70 -5.33
C ALA A 16 -1.68 18.46 -5.80
N ILE A 17 -1.51 18.28 -7.11
CA ILE A 17 -0.68 17.21 -7.68
C ILE A 17 0.78 17.37 -7.24
N TRP A 18 1.31 18.58 -7.30
CA TRP A 18 2.67 18.87 -6.86
C TRP A 18 2.86 18.63 -5.37
N VAL A 19 1.95 19.13 -4.54
CA VAL A 19 2.01 18.90 -3.09
C VAL A 19 1.97 17.41 -2.78
N ALA A 20 1.06 16.65 -3.38
CA ALA A 20 0.97 15.21 -3.19
C ALA A 20 2.26 14.49 -3.65
N GLY A 21 2.78 14.83 -4.83
CA GLY A 21 3.98 14.21 -5.39
C GLY A 21 5.24 14.49 -4.58
N VAL A 22 5.51 15.75 -4.26
CA VAL A 22 6.70 16.14 -3.51
C VAL A 22 6.65 15.63 -2.07
N SER A 23 5.49 15.74 -1.40
CA SER A 23 5.34 15.25 -0.03
C SER A 23 5.34 13.73 0.08
N PHE A 24 5.15 13.01 -1.01
CA PHE A 24 5.34 11.56 -1.08
C PHE A 24 6.80 11.19 -1.40
N ALA A 25 7.38 11.80 -2.43
CA ALA A 25 8.72 11.47 -2.92
C ALA A 25 9.82 11.79 -1.90
N THR A 26 9.71 12.93 -1.18
CA THR A 26 10.73 13.34 -0.22
C THR A 26 10.89 12.36 0.95
N PRO A 27 9.83 12.00 1.69
CA PRO A 27 9.93 10.98 2.72
C PRO A 27 10.34 9.61 2.17
N GLN A 28 9.86 9.24 0.99
CA GLN A 28 10.22 7.98 0.34
C GLN A 28 11.74 7.90 0.14
N TYR A 29 12.33 8.96 -0.41
CA TYR A 29 13.79 9.04 -0.59
C TYR A 29 14.55 8.98 0.75
N LEU A 30 14.13 9.76 1.74
CA LEU A 30 14.80 9.81 3.04
C LEU A 30 14.70 8.48 3.79
N VAL A 31 13.51 7.89 3.86
CA VAL A 31 13.30 6.63 4.58
C VAL A 31 14.04 5.47 3.89
N ALA A 32 13.99 5.40 2.55
CA ALA A 32 14.69 4.36 1.80
C ALA A 32 16.21 4.38 2.02
N ASN A 33 16.81 5.58 2.12
CA ASN A 33 18.27 5.71 2.25
C ASN A 33 18.77 5.65 3.69
N PHE A 34 17.98 6.07 4.69
CA PHE A 34 18.46 6.24 6.06
C PHE A 34 17.83 5.27 7.07
N ILE A 35 16.63 4.70 6.79
CA ILE A 35 15.90 3.84 7.73
C ILE A 35 15.82 2.41 7.20
N GLY A 36 15.48 2.25 5.94
CA GLY A 36 15.35 0.95 5.27
C GLY A 36 14.08 0.85 4.42
N PRO A 37 14.02 -0.13 3.51
CA PRO A 37 12.96 -0.22 2.51
C PRO A 37 11.60 -0.65 3.06
N GLU A 38 11.53 -1.28 4.24
CA GLU A 38 10.31 -1.92 4.73
C GLU A 38 9.18 -0.94 5.07
N LEU A 39 9.51 0.28 5.52
CA LEU A 39 8.55 1.28 6.00
C LEU A 39 8.39 2.48 5.08
N VAL A 40 9.07 2.47 3.94
CA VAL A 40 9.15 3.60 3.00
C VAL A 40 7.78 4.10 2.59
N ASP A 41 6.93 3.19 2.10
CA ASP A 41 5.63 3.53 1.54
C ASP A 41 4.63 3.98 2.61
N ILE A 42 4.68 3.38 3.81
CA ILE A 42 3.79 3.73 4.91
C ILE A 42 4.06 5.14 5.40
N ILE A 43 5.33 5.46 5.65
CA ILE A 43 5.74 6.80 6.12
C ILE A 43 5.45 7.85 5.05
N ALA A 44 5.83 7.56 3.79
CA ALA A 44 5.58 8.46 2.67
C ALA A 44 4.08 8.74 2.46
N ALA A 45 3.24 7.72 2.56
CA ALA A 45 1.79 7.87 2.43
C ALA A 45 1.19 8.73 3.56
N ILE A 46 1.59 8.50 4.81
CA ILE A 46 1.11 9.28 5.97
C ILE A 46 1.51 10.74 5.82
N VAL A 47 2.78 11.01 5.50
CA VAL A 47 3.27 12.38 5.32
C VAL A 47 2.55 13.06 4.15
N SER A 48 2.41 12.39 3.02
CA SER A 48 1.72 12.93 1.84
C SER A 48 0.25 13.26 2.14
N MET A 49 -0.44 12.37 2.85
CA MET A 49 -1.82 12.57 3.25
C MET A 49 -1.96 13.77 4.21
N ALA A 50 -1.09 13.88 5.20
CA ALA A 50 -1.08 15.01 6.14
C ALA A 50 -0.81 16.34 5.43
N CYS A 51 0.19 16.38 4.53
CA CYS A 51 0.52 17.55 3.74
C CYS A 51 -0.64 17.95 2.81
N LEU A 52 -1.27 16.99 2.15
CA LEU A 52 -2.38 17.26 1.25
C LEU A 52 -3.61 17.76 2.01
N VAL A 53 -3.96 17.15 3.14
CA VAL A 53 -5.05 17.63 4.01
C VAL A 53 -4.79 19.04 4.52
N GLY A 54 -3.55 19.32 4.97
CA GLY A 54 -3.14 20.67 5.36
C GLY A 54 -3.26 21.66 4.22
N PHE A 55 -2.75 21.32 3.04
CA PHE A 55 -2.81 22.18 1.86
C PHE A 55 -4.24 22.49 1.42
N LEU A 56 -5.12 21.49 1.38
CA LEU A 56 -6.51 21.66 0.96
C LEU A 56 -7.37 22.50 1.94
N ARG A 57 -6.89 22.77 3.15
CA ARG A 57 -7.54 23.74 4.06
C ARG A 57 -7.35 25.17 3.59
N PHE A 58 -6.24 25.47 2.90
CA PHE A 58 -5.91 26.81 2.42
C PHE A 58 -6.22 27.00 0.95
N TRP A 59 -6.20 25.91 0.17
CA TRP A 59 -6.39 25.94 -1.27
C TRP A 59 -7.53 25.02 -1.70
N GLN A 60 -8.42 25.57 -2.55
CA GLN A 60 -9.50 24.80 -3.17
C GLN A 60 -9.54 25.08 -4.67
N PRO A 61 -9.84 24.08 -5.52
CA PRO A 61 -9.97 24.28 -6.95
C PRO A 61 -11.18 25.19 -7.25
N LYS A 62 -11.01 26.12 -8.20
CA LYS A 62 -12.08 27.07 -8.59
C LYS A 62 -13.27 26.38 -9.26
N LYS A 63 -13.05 25.23 -9.88
CA LYS A 63 -14.07 24.44 -10.55
C LYS A 63 -14.06 23.00 -10.03
N ILE A 64 -15.23 22.47 -9.72
CA ILE A 64 -15.41 21.06 -9.34
C ILE A 64 -15.82 20.30 -10.60
N TRP A 65 -14.94 19.41 -11.07
CA TRP A 65 -15.21 18.58 -12.23
C TRP A 65 -16.02 17.35 -11.79
N THR A 66 -17.23 17.20 -12.34
CA THR A 66 -18.06 16.02 -12.13
C THR A 66 -17.91 15.05 -13.30
N SER A 67 -18.20 13.77 -13.07
CA SER A 67 -18.15 12.76 -14.14
C SER A 67 -19.08 13.06 -15.31
N ALA A 68 -20.16 13.82 -15.09
CA ALA A 68 -21.08 14.28 -16.15
C ALA A 68 -20.45 15.37 -17.02
N SER A 69 -19.73 16.35 -16.43
CA SER A 69 -19.02 17.39 -17.18
C SER A 69 -17.85 16.82 -17.98
N LEU A 70 -17.20 15.72 -17.51
CA LEU A 70 -16.15 15.03 -18.23
C LEU A 70 -16.66 14.28 -19.48
N ARG A 71 -17.96 13.92 -19.51
CA ARG A 71 -18.61 13.25 -20.63
C ARG A 71 -19.18 14.21 -21.70
N GLY A 72 -18.90 15.51 -21.57
CA GLY A 72 -19.36 16.50 -22.55
C GLY A 72 -20.88 16.74 -22.53
N LYS A 73 -21.58 16.32 -21.49
CA LYS A 73 -22.96 16.71 -21.24
C LYS A 73 -22.96 18.02 -20.47
N ASP A 74 -23.46 19.10 -21.08
CA ASP A 74 -23.73 20.36 -20.40
C ASP A 74 -24.83 20.11 -19.38
N VAL A 75 -24.42 19.74 -18.17
CA VAL A 75 -25.33 19.62 -17.03
C VAL A 75 -25.55 21.02 -16.52
N SER A 76 -26.71 21.61 -16.80
CA SER A 76 -27.15 22.86 -16.18
C SER A 76 -26.96 22.76 -14.69
N ALA A 77 -26.46 23.83 -14.07
CA ALA A 77 -26.19 23.90 -12.63
C ALA A 77 -27.40 23.51 -11.74
N SER A 78 -28.60 23.50 -12.31
CA SER A 78 -29.85 23.09 -11.66
C SER A 78 -30.01 21.57 -11.49
N GLU A 79 -29.26 20.73 -12.24
CA GLU A 79 -29.35 19.26 -12.15
C GLU A 79 -28.25 18.63 -11.29
N VAL A 80 -27.31 19.42 -10.78
CA VAL A 80 -26.41 18.95 -9.73
C VAL A 80 -27.27 18.81 -8.49
N LYS A 81 -27.88 17.63 -8.32
CA LYS A 81 -28.46 17.27 -7.02
C LYS A 81 -27.42 17.62 -5.97
N PRO A 82 -27.74 18.48 -4.98
CA PRO A 82 -26.83 18.78 -3.90
C PRO A 82 -26.31 17.45 -3.39
N ALA A 83 -24.98 17.34 -3.24
CA ALA A 83 -24.36 16.12 -2.72
C ALA A 83 -25.24 15.63 -1.58
N GLN A 84 -25.77 14.42 -1.69
CA GLN A 84 -26.68 13.89 -0.67
C GLN A 84 -26.05 14.20 0.68
N PRO A 85 -26.80 14.79 1.63
CA PRO A 85 -26.22 15.21 2.89
C PRO A 85 -25.41 14.04 3.41
N ALA A 86 -24.12 14.30 3.69
CA ALA A 86 -23.18 13.25 4.04
C ALA A 86 -23.85 12.37 5.09
N VAL A 87 -24.15 11.12 4.73
CA VAL A 87 -24.82 10.17 5.62
C VAL A 87 -23.95 10.12 6.86
N LYS A 88 -24.42 10.69 7.98
CA LYS A 88 -23.70 10.67 9.23
C LYS A 88 -23.64 9.21 9.69
N HIS A 89 -22.59 8.52 9.30
CA HIS A 89 -22.33 7.17 9.78
C HIS A 89 -22.17 7.20 11.29
N SER A 90 -22.77 6.23 11.97
CA SER A 90 -22.59 6.10 13.42
C SER A 90 -21.09 5.85 13.70
N ARG A 91 -20.61 6.33 14.84
CA ARG A 91 -19.23 6.10 15.26
C ARG A 91 -18.85 4.61 15.25
N GLN A 92 -19.78 3.75 15.61
CA GLN A 92 -19.61 2.30 15.56
C GLN A 92 -19.43 1.76 14.14
N ALA A 93 -20.22 2.22 13.18
CA ALA A 93 -20.09 1.85 11.78
C ALA A 93 -18.75 2.30 11.20
N LEU A 94 -18.28 3.49 11.59
CA LEU A 94 -16.97 4.01 11.17
C LEU A 94 -15.83 3.16 11.74
N ILE A 95 -15.86 2.84 13.04
CA ILE A 95 -14.86 1.98 13.67
C ILE A 95 -14.85 0.59 13.01
N ALA A 96 -16.02 -0.01 12.81
CA ALA A 96 -16.12 -1.31 12.15
C ALA A 96 -15.53 -1.30 10.73
N ALA A 97 -15.76 -0.24 9.96
CA ALA A 97 -15.21 -0.10 8.61
C ALA A 97 -13.68 0.07 8.60
N TRP A 98 -13.10 0.74 9.61
CA TRP A 98 -11.66 0.93 9.72
C TRP A 98 -10.91 -0.24 10.36
N THR A 99 -11.59 -1.07 11.12
CA THR A 99 -10.96 -2.20 11.84
C THR A 99 -10.09 -3.10 10.96
N PRO A 100 -10.54 -3.58 9.77
CA PRO A 100 -9.72 -4.42 8.91
C PRO A 100 -8.44 -3.74 8.45
N TRP A 101 -8.53 -2.43 8.13
CA TRP A 101 -7.40 -1.64 7.67
C TRP A 101 -6.35 -1.45 8.77
N VAL A 102 -6.79 -1.19 10.00
CA VAL A 102 -5.89 -1.06 11.16
C VAL A 102 -5.19 -2.38 11.43
N ILE A 103 -5.92 -3.50 11.45
CA ILE A 103 -5.35 -4.83 11.66
C ILE A 103 -4.34 -5.14 10.55
N LEU A 104 -4.69 -4.92 9.28
CA LEU A 104 -3.78 -5.11 8.15
C LEU A 104 -2.50 -4.29 8.30
N SER A 105 -2.63 -3.01 8.63
CA SER A 105 -1.47 -2.11 8.81
C SER A 105 -0.54 -2.59 9.91
N VAL A 106 -1.08 -3.03 11.04
CA VAL A 106 -0.29 -3.59 12.14
C VAL A 106 0.45 -4.86 11.70
N PHE A 107 -0.22 -5.77 11.01
CA PHE A 107 0.42 -7.00 10.53
C PHE A 107 1.50 -6.72 9.49
N VAL A 108 1.24 -5.85 8.50
CA VAL A 108 2.23 -5.47 7.49
C VAL A 108 3.44 -4.82 8.15
N PHE A 109 3.22 -3.94 9.14
CA PHE A 109 4.29 -3.33 9.91
C PHE A 109 5.13 -4.38 10.65
N LEU A 110 4.50 -5.28 11.41
CA LEU A 110 5.21 -6.34 12.15
C LEU A 110 5.99 -7.27 11.21
N TRP A 111 5.38 -7.72 10.12
CA TRP A 111 6.06 -8.56 9.11
C TRP A 111 7.13 -7.81 8.31
N GLY A 112 7.08 -6.48 8.25
CA GLY A 112 8.13 -5.62 7.70
C GLY A 112 9.39 -5.56 8.57
N MET A 113 9.26 -5.76 9.89
CA MET A 113 10.38 -5.62 10.83
C MET A 113 11.42 -6.73 10.66
N PRO A 114 12.73 -6.39 10.47
CA PRO A 114 13.80 -7.39 10.32
C PRO A 114 13.88 -8.37 11.49
N ALA A 115 13.65 -7.88 12.72
CA ALA A 115 13.66 -8.72 13.93
C ALA A 115 12.57 -9.80 13.92
N VAL A 116 11.35 -9.44 13.48
CA VAL A 116 10.22 -10.39 13.35
C VAL A 116 10.51 -11.40 12.24
N LYS A 117 11.02 -10.96 11.10
CA LYS A 117 11.43 -11.85 10.01
C LYS A 117 12.50 -12.84 10.45
N ALA A 118 13.54 -12.37 11.15
CA ALA A 118 14.61 -13.20 11.66
C ALA A 118 14.08 -14.25 12.68
N TRP A 119 13.19 -13.85 13.58
CA TRP A 119 12.57 -14.74 14.54
C TRP A 119 11.71 -15.81 13.85
N LEU A 120 10.86 -15.44 12.89
CA LEU A 120 10.03 -16.36 12.13
C LEU A 120 10.86 -17.32 11.27
N ASN A 121 11.94 -16.85 10.67
CA ASN A 121 12.88 -17.68 9.91
C ASN A 121 13.64 -18.65 10.82
N GLY A 122 13.88 -18.29 12.07
CA GLY A 122 14.46 -19.20 13.07
C GLY A 122 13.52 -20.37 13.42
N ILE A 123 12.20 -20.20 13.26
CA ILE A 123 11.22 -21.27 13.48
C ILE A 123 11.14 -22.19 12.26
N PHE A 124 11.00 -21.63 11.06
CA PHE A 124 10.87 -22.41 9.83
C PHE A 124 11.31 -21.61 8.60
N ALA A 125 12.50 -21.93 8.11
CA ALA A 125 13.01 -21.40 6.84
C ALA A 125 14.02 -22.40 6.22
N PRO A 126 13.59 -23.57 5.75
CA PRO A 126 14.48 -24.52 5.12
C PRO A 126 15.11 -23.92 3.87
N ALA A 127 16.40 -24.15 3.73
CA ALA A 127 17.23 -23.62 2.64
C ALA A 127 17.61 -24.77 1.70
N PHE A 128 17.36 -24.59 0.42
CA PHE A 128 17.64 -25.57 -0.63
C PHE A 128 18.68 -24.97 -1.60
N PRO A 129 19.91 -25.48 -1.61
CA PRO A 129 20.89 -25.09 -2.64
C PRO A 129 20.40 -25.57 -4.01
N MET A 130 20.41 -24.70 -4.99
CA MET A 130 20.00 -25.02 -6.36
C MET A 130 21.11 -25.79 -7.05
N GLU A 131 20.88 -27.08 -7.30
CA GLU A 131 21.84 -27.95 -7.99
C GLU A 131 22.16 -27.40 -9.39
N GLY A 132 23.44 -27.41 -9.76
CA GLY A 132 23.90 -26.88 -11.06
C GLY A 132 24.01 -25.35 -11.16
N LEU A 133 23.61 -24.60 -10.11
CA LEU A 133 23.75 -23.14 -10.07
C LEU A 133 24.52 -22.64 -8.83
N HIS A 134 24.38 -23.35 -7.71
CA HIS A 134 25.03 -23.00 -6.46
C HIS A 134 26.54 -23.01 -6.58
N GLN A 135 27.20 -21.87 -6.33
CA GLN A 135 28.65 -21.66 -6.42
C GLN A 135 29.26 -21.87 -7.84
N MET A 136 28.44 -21.88 -8.89
CA MET A 136 28.92 -21.98 -10.28
C MET A 136 29.26 -20.61 -10.89
N VAL A 137 28.73 -19.54 -10.35
CA VAL A 137 29.01 -18.16 -10.77
C VAL A 137 29.98 -17.52 -9.81
N GLU A 138 31.02 -16.86 -10.33
CA GLU A 138 32.02 -16.16 -9.56
C GLU A 138 31.97 -14.66 -9.84
N LYS A 139 31.85 -13.86 -8.80
CA LYS A 139 31.95 -12.40 -8.89
C LYS A 139 33.41 -12.00 -8.94
N MET A 140 33.76 -11.18 -9.92
CA MET A 140 35.13 -10.71 -10.16
C MET A 140 35.23 -9.20 -9.95
N PRO A 141 36.45 -8.66 -9.72
CA PRO A 141 36.68 -7.23 -9.74
C PRO A 141 36.23 -6.59 -11.08
N PRO A 142 35.61 -5.40 -11.09
CA PRO A 142 35.51 -4.41 -10.01
C PRO A 142 34.24 -4.56 -9.12
N VAL A 143 33.39 -5.57 -9.34
CA VAL A 143 32.15 -5.78 -8.59
C VAL A 143 32.42 -6.14 -7.12
N VAL A 144 33.47 -6.94 -6.89
CA VAL A 144 33.97 -7.30 -5.56
C VAL A 144 35.48 -7.17 -5.53
N PRO A 145 36.08 -6.82 -4.37
CA PRO A 145 37.54 -6.68 -4.28
C PRO A 145 38.30 -7.98 -4.55
N ASN A 146 37.76 -9.11 -4.11
CA ASN A 146 38.33 -10.43 -4.34
C ASN A 146 37.27 -11.35 -5.00
N PRO A 147 37.72 -12.30 -5.85
CA PRO A 147 36.82 -13.28 -6.44
C PRO A 147 36.01 -14.02 -5.38
N THR A 148 34.70 -14.00 -5.50
CA THR A 148 33.80 -14.69 -4.57
C THR A 148 32.72 -15.48 -5.32
N LYS A 149 32.55 -16.74 -4.93
CA LYS A 149 31.49 -17.60 -5.50
C LYS A 149 30.13 -17.18 -5.02
N GLU A 150 29.20 -17.05 -5.94
CA GLU A 150 27.80 -16.68 -5.62
C GLU A 150 27.00 -17.92 -5.18
N GLY A 151 26.36 -17.82 -4.02
CA GLY A 151 25.47 -18.87 -3.54
C GLY A 151 24.09 -18.74 -4.17
N ALA A 152 23.62 -19.78 -4.87
CA ALA A 152 22.27 -19.89 -5.30
C ALA A 152 21.51 -20.82 -4.35
N VAL A 153 20.86 -20.25 -3.34
CA VAL A 153 20.10 -20.97 -2.31
C VAL A 153 18.68 -20.43 -2.28
N TYR A 154 17.71 -21.31 -2.50
CA TYR A 154 16.31 -20.98 -2.31
C TYR A 154 15.91 -21.21 -0.86
N THR A 155 15.45 -20.17 -0.19
CA THR A 155 14.96 -20.26 1.19
C THR A 155 13.44 -20.24 1.20
N LEU A 156 12.82 -21.30 1.69
CA LEU A 156 11.36 -21.42 1.81
C LEU A 156 10.89 -20.73 3.09
N ASN A 157 10.76 -19.41 3.04
CA ASN A 157 10.43 -18.54 4.18
C ASN A 157 8.91 -18.33 4.34
N LEU A 158 8.14 -19.41 4.41
CA LEU A 158 6.68 -19.34 4.46
C LEU A 158 6.15 -18.46 5.60
N LEU A 159 6.70 -18.59 6.81
CA LEU A 159 6.22 -17.84 7.97
C LEU A 159 6.55 -16.35 7.89
N SER A 160 7.73 -16.00 7.39
CA SER A 160 8.17 -14.61 7.29
C SER A 160 7.73 -13.92 5.99
N ALA A 161 7.12 -14.65 5.06
CA ALA A 161 6.57 -14.08 3.84
C ALA A 161 5.46 -13.07 4.16
N THR A 162 5.49 -11.91 3.52
CA THR A 162 4.48 -10.84 3.72
C THR A 162 3.06 -11.33 3.46
N GLY A 163 2.89 -12.25 2.48
CA GLY A 163 1.61 -12.88 2.19
C GLY A 163 0.99 -13.61 3.37
N THR A 164 1.81 -14.25 4.20
CA THR A 164 1.35 -14.93 5.43
C THR A 164 0.82 -13.91 6.44
N GLY A 165 1.52 -12.79 6.62
CA GLY A 165 1.04 -11.68 7.47
C GLY A 165 -0.29 -11.12 6.99
N ILE A 166 -0.46 -10.91 5.68
CA ILE A 166 -1.72 -10.45 5.08
C ILE A 166 -2.84 -11.47 5.28
N LEU A 167 -2.57 -12.76 5.08
CA LEU A 167 -3.55 -13.82 5.29
C LEU A 167 -4.01 -13.88 6.75
N LEU A 168 -3.08 -13.82 7.70
CA LEU A 168 -3.40 -13.81 9.12
C LEU A 168 -4.20 -12.57 9.52
N SER A 169 -3.87 -11.40 8.97
CA SER A 169 -4.63 -10.18 9.22
C SER A 169 -6.06 -10.27 8.68
N ALA A 170 -6.26 -10.89 7.51
CA ALA A 170 -7.58 -11.10 6.93
C ALA A 170 -8.42 -12.06 7.78
N ILE A 171 -7.82 -13.17 8.24
CA ILE A 171 -8.49 -14.13 9.13
C ILE A 171 -8.87 -13.45 10.45
N LEU A 172 -7.94 -12.75 11.09
CA LEU A 172 -8.21 -12.05 12.35
C LEU A 172 -9.31 -10.98 12.18
N SER A 173 -9.25 -10.20 11.11
CA SER A 173 -10.26 -9.19 10.77
C SER A 173 -11.65 -9.81 10.62
N ALA A 174 -11.73 -10.96 9.94
CA ALA A 174 -12.99 -11.66 9.76
C ALA A 174 -13.57 -12.17 11.10
N PHE A 175 -12.74 -12.67 12.01
CA PHE A 175 -13.18 -13.04 13.36
C PHE A 175 -13.64 -11.85 14.19
N VAL A 176 -12.89 -10.74 14.18
CA VAL A 176 -13.28 -9.50 14.87
C VAL A 176 -14.61 -8.96 14.34
N MET A 177 -14.83 -9.06 13.04
CA MET A 177 -16.09 -8.68 12.39
C MET A 177 -17.21 -9.72 12.54
N LYS A 178 -16.97 -10.82 13.30
CA LYS A 178 -17.93 -11.89 13.58
C LYS A 178 -18.42 -12.66 12.34
N TYR A 179 -17.58 -12.80 11.32
CA TYR A 179 -17.89 -13.69 10.20
C TYR A 179 -17.78 -15.15 10.63
N SER A 180 -18.66 -16.00 10.11
CA SER A 180 -18.56 -17.43 10.36
C SER A 180 -17.37 -18.05 9.63
N PRO A 181 -16.73 -19.10 10.18
CA PRO A 181 -15.59 -19.76 9.52
C PRO A 181 -15.92 -20.25 8.10
N VAL A 182 -17.14 -20.74 7.88
CA VAL A 182 -17.61 -21.15 6.56
C VAL A 182 -17.65 -20.00 5.56
N ALA A 183 -18.10 -18.81 6.01
CA ALA A 183 -18.10 -17.62 5.17
C ALA A 183 -16.68 -17.17 4.81
N ILE A 184 -15.72 -17.27 5.74
CA ILE A 184 -14.31 -16.93 5.51
C ILE A 184 -13.73 -17.84 4.40
N VAL A 185 -13.89 -19.15 4.55
CA VAL A 185 -13.38 -20.12 3.57
C VAL A 185 -14.05 -19.93 2.20
N ARG A 186 -15.38 -19.76 2.19
CA ARG A 186 -16.11 -19.52 0.94
C ARG A 186 -15.65 -18.25 0.23
N THR A 187 -15.42 -17.17 0.98
CA THR A 187 -14.94 -15.89 0.41
C THR A 187 -13.54 -16.05 -0.14
N PHE A 188 -12.66 -16.74 0.59
CA PHE A 188 -11.30 -17.02 0.13
C PHE A 188 -11.29 -17.72 -1.23
N PHE A 189 -12.01 -18.82 -1.36
CA PHE A 189 -12.09 -19.54 -2.64
C PHE A 189 -12.78 -18.71 -3.75
N LYS A 190 -13.78 -17.92 -3.40
CA LYS A 190 -14.43 -17.03 -4.38
C LYS A 190 -13.49 -15.92 -4.88
N THR A 191 -12.50 -15.53 -4.09
CA THR A 191 -11.52 -14.50 -4.47
C THR A 191 -10.39 -15.06 -5.35
N LEU A 192 -10.12 -16.36 -5.24
CA LEU A 192 -9.12 -17.06 -6.07
C LEU A 192 -9.62 -17.35 -7.50
N TRP A 193 -10.92 -17.37 -7.71
CA TRP A 193 -11.59 -17.54 -9.02
C TRP A 193 -12.01 -16.17 -9.58
#